data_feb87061c0d980ccb290abaadca0d6bb
#
_entry.id   feb87061c0d980ccb290abaadca0d6bb
#
_cell.length_a   1.000
_cell.length_b   1.000
_cell.length_c   1.000
_cell.angle_alpha   90.00
_cell.angle_beta   90.00
_cell.angle_gamma   90.00
#
_symmetry.space_group_name_H-M   'P 1'
#
loop_
_entity.id
_entity.type
_entity.pdbx_description
1 polymer ?
#
loop_
_entity_poly.entity_id
_entity_poly.type
_entity_poly.pdbx_seq_one_letter_code
_entity_poly.pdbx_strand_id
1 'polypeptide(L)'
;PEGTFTESAAKKHFGSAPLFSATATIDEVFRAVEAGHADYGVVPVENSTEGAVGRTLDLLLQMPIKICGEVMLRIHQQLLSKTERLEDVKRLYSHSQSLAQCHEWLNRNLPSLPRVPVASNAEAARMAADDAESCAIAGEAAAACYGLNSLARDIEDDPNNTTRFLVIGMHDAGPSGRDKTSIVCASQNKAGAMYALLEPL
;
A
#
# COMPACT_ATOMS: atom_id res chain seq x y z
N PRO A 1 7.23 -3.59 -4.75
CA PRO A 1 7.50 -5.04 -4.83
C PRO A 1 6.30 -5.81 -5.38
N GLU A 2 6.54 -7.00 -5.93
CA GLU A 2 5.50 -7.89 -6.42
C GLU A 2 4.61 -8.39 -5.26
N GLY A 3 3.34 -8.66 -5.54
CA GLY A 3 2.36 -9.11 -4.54
C GLY A 3 1.89 -8.03 -3.57
N THR A 4 2.20 -6.75 -3.82
CA THR A 4 1.80 -5.64 -2.93
C THR A 4 0.52 -4.95 -3.40
N PHE A 5 -0.11 -4.21 -2.48
CA PHE A 5 -1.25 -3.35 -2.80
C PHE A 5 -0.87 -2.23 -3.80
N THR A 6 0.38 -1.77 -3.79
CA THR A 6 0.89 -0.80 -4.79
C THR A 6 0.87 -1.40 -6.19
N GLU A 7 1.29 -2.65 -6.36
CA GLU A 7 1.18 -3.35 -7.64
C GLU A 7 -0.29 -3.52 -8.07
N SER A 8 -1.17 -3.88 -7.15
CA SER A 8 -2.60 -3.99 -7.41
C SER A 8 -3.20 -2.64 -7.85
N ALA A 9 -2.78 -1.53 -7.23
CA ALA A 9 -3.18 -0.19 -7.64
C ALA A 9 -2.66 0.16 -9.04
N ALA A 10 -1.41 -0.20 -9.36
CA ALA A 10 -0.83 0.02 -10.68
C ALA A 10 -1.59 -0.78 -11.76
N LYS A 11 -1.86 -2.05 -11.53
CA LYS A 11 -2.65 -2.89 -12.45
C LYS A 11 -4.08 -2.38 -12.61
N LYS A 12 -4.71 -1.88 -11.53
CA LYS A 12 -6.04 -1.28 -11.57
C LYS A 12 -6.08 -0.03 -12.47
N HIS A 13 -5.04 0.78 -12.45
CA HIS A 13 -4.97 2.03 -13.22
C HIS A 13 -4.61 1.79 -14.69
N PHE A 14 -3.58 1.01 -14.94
CA PHE A 14 -2.98 0.85 -16.26
C PHE A 14 -3.46 -0.42 -16.99
N GLY A 15 -4.17 -1.32 -16.32
CA GLY A 15 -4.47 -2.65 -16.86
C GLY A 15 -3.24 -3.56 -16.85
N SER A 16 -3.28 -4.62 -17.66
CA SER A 16 -2.21 -5.65 -17.72
C SER A 16 -1.25 -5.48 -18.91
N ALA A 17 -1.48 -4.51 -19.77
CA ALA A 17 -0.68 -4.32 -20.99
C ALA A 17 0.72 -3.70 -20.77
N PRO A 18 0.93 -2.75 -19.83
CA PRO A 18 2.25 -2.19 -19.58
C PRO A 18 3.21 -3.18 -18.93
N LEU A 19 4.50 -2.94 -19.13
CA LEU A 19 5.56 -3.59 -18.37
C LEU A 19 5.63 -2.94 -16.98
N PHE A 20 5.51 -3.77 -15.94
CA PHE A 20 5.65 -3.34 -14.57
C PHE A 20 7.06 -3.65 -14.05
N SER A 21 7.73 -2.64 -13.49
CA SER A 21 9.01 -2.81 -12.81
C SER A 21 8.81 -2.64 -11.31
N ALA A 22 9.17 -3.66 -10.54
CA ALA A 22 9.09 -3.62 -9.08
C ALA A 22 10.34 -2.95 -8.49
N THR A 23 10.12 -2.03 -7.54
CA THR A 23 11.18 -1.36 -6.76
C THR A 23 11.04 -1.70 -5.29
N ALA A 24 12.12 -1.57 -4.50
CA ALA A 24 12.09 -1.89 -3.07
C ALA A 24 11.45 -0.76 -2.24
N THR A 25 11.63 0.50 -2.64
CA THR A 25 11.25 1.68 -1.85
C THR A 25 10.49 2.72 -2.68
N ILE A 26 9.76 3.61 -1.98
CA ILE A 26 9.10 4.77 -2.60
C ILE A 26 10.14 5.68 -3.29
N ASP A 27 11.30 5.88 -2.67
CA ASP A 27 12.40 6.66 -3.23
C ASP A 27 12.87 6.16 -4.58
N GLU A 28 12.96 4.85 -4.73
CA GLU A 28 13.36 4.23 -6.00
C GLU A 28 12.32 4.43 -7.09
N VAL A 29 11.02 4.42 -6.75
CA VAL A 29 9.95 4.78 -7.71
C VAL A 29 10.15 6.20 -8.23
N PHE A 30 10.34 7.17 -7.32
CA PHE A 30 10.54 8.57 -7.72
C PHE A 30 11.80 8.73 -8.58
N ARG A 31 12.92 8.12 -8.20
CA ARG A 31 14.17 8.17 -8.98
C ARG A 31 14.04 7.51 -10.35
N ALA A 32 13.32 6.39 -10.45
CA ALA A 32 13.09 5.72 -11.73
C ALA A 32 12.30 6.60 -12.70
N VAL A 33 11.29 7.31 -12.21
CA VAL A 33 10.50 8.26 -13.01
C VAL A 33 11.34 9.48 -13.39
N GLU A 34 12.06 10.09 -12.46
CA GLU A 34 12.92 11.26 -12.71
C GLU A 34 14.02 10.95 -13.73
N ALA A 35 14.63 9.77 -13.63
CA ALA A 35 15.68 9.32 -14.55
C ALA A 35 15.15 8.84 -15.91
N GLY A 36 13.82 8.81 -16.13
CA GLY A 36 13.21 8.31 -17.36
C GLY A 36 13.34 6.80 -17.55
N HIS A 37 13.63 6.04 -16.49
CA HIS A 37 13.64 4.57 -16.51
C HIS A 37 12.21 4.01 -16.45
N ALA A 38 11.24 4.81 -16.02
CA ALA A 38 9.82 4.53 -16.05
C ALA A 38 9.06 5.77 -16.48
N ASP A 39 8.03 5.61 -17.31
CA ASP A 39 7.16 6.71 -17.75
C ASP A 39 6.29 7.20 -16.59
N TYR A 40 5.85 6.26 -15.74
CA TYR A 40 5.00 6.51 -14.57
C TYR A 40 5.48 5.72 -13.35
N GLY A 41 5.16 6.24 -12.17
CA GLY A 41 5.27 5.52 -10.91
C GLY A 41 3.93 5.49 -10.18
N VAL A 42 3.72 4.48 -9.34
CA VAL A 42 2.56 4.41 -8.44
C VAL A 42 3.07 4.32 -7.00
N VAL A 43 2.61 5.25 -6.17
CA VAL A 43 3.04 5.38 -4.77
C VAL A 43 1.86 5.62 -3.84
N PRO A 44 1.85 5.06 -2.62
CA PRO A 44 0.82 5.37 -1.63
C PRO A 44 1.00 6.80 -1.11
N VAL A 45 -0.09 7.54 -0.90
CA VAL A 45 -0.07 8.89 -0.33
C VAL A 45 -0.85 8.99 0.97
N GLU A 46 -1.90 8.19 1.12
CA GLU A 46 -2.77 8.24 2.28
C GLU A 46 -3.47 6.88 2.49
N ASN A 47 -3.63 6.50 3.74
CA ASN A 47 -4.45 5.37 4.13
C ASN A 47 -5.49 5.84 5.15
N SER A 48 -6.74 5.34 5.06
CA SER A 48 -7.86 5.79 5.89
C SER A 48 -7.68 5.52 7.39
N THR A 49 -6.86 4.52 7.75
CA THR A 49 -6.58 4.15 9.14
C THR A 49 -5.27 4.73 9.66
N GLU A 50 -4.25 4.87 8.80
CA GLU A 50 -2.89 5.27 9.19
C GLU A 50 -2.59 6.74 8.90
N GLY A 51 -3.41 7.38 8.05
CA GLY A 51 -3.19 8.76 7.63
C GLY A 51 -2.21 8.91 6.47
N ALA A 52 -1.53 10.05 6.42
CA ALA A 52 -0.68 10.43 5.31
C ALA A 52 0.66 9.66 5.28
N VAL A 53 1.10 9.30 4.08
CA VAL A 53 2.43 8.71 3.84
C VAL A 53 3.45 9.83 3.70
N GLY A 54 4.06 10.25 4.80
CA GLY A 54 4.97 11.39 4.87
C GLY A 54 6.09 11.35 3.83
N ARG A 55 6.69 10.17 3.58
CA ARG A 55 7.78 10.04 2.61
C ARG A 55 7.36 10.41 1.18
N THR A 56 6.16 10.04 0.77
CA THR A 56 5.62 10.43 -0.55
C THR A 56 5.44 11.95 -0.63
N LEU A 57 4.91 12.56 0.43
CA LEU A 57 4.72 14.02 0.48
C LEU A 57 6.06 14.76 0.43
N ASP A 58 7.07 14.30 1.17
CA ASP A 58 8.41 14.89 1.17
C ASP A 58 9.06 14.85 -0.22
N LEU A 59 8.95 13.72 -0.92
CA LEU A 59 9.53 13.56 -2.25
C LEU A 59 8.81 14.41 -3.29
N LEU A 60 7.50 14.60 -3.19
CA LEU A 60 6.74 15.52 -4.05
C LEU A 60 7.18 16.99 -3.88
N LEU A 61 7.67 17.36 -2.69
CA LEU A 61 8.24 18.69 -2.45
C LEU A 61 9.67 18.85 -2.96
N GLN A 62 10.44 17.77 -2.98
CA GLN A 62 11.88 17.79 -3.26
C GLN A 62 12.21 17.55 -4.74
N MET A 63 11.34 16.86 -5.48
CA MET A 63 11.61 16.41 -6.84
C MET A 63 10.64 17.04 -7.84
N PRO A 64 11.05 17.30 -9.08
CA PRO A 64 10.22 17.92 -10.13
C PRO A 64 9.20 16.94 -10.72
N ILE A 65 8.64 16.10 -9.89
CA ILE A 65 7.66 15.07 -10.26
C ILE A 65 6.25 15.64 -10.22
N LYS A 66 5.42 15.25 -11.17
CA LYS A 66 4.03 15.66 -11.29
C LYS A 66 3.08 14.56 -10.86
N ILE A 67 1.92 14.94 -10.32
CA ILE A 67 0.82 14.02 -10.08
C ILE A 67 0.00 13.93 -11.37
N CYS A 68 -0.03 12.75 -12.00
CA CYS A 68 -0.73 12.50 -13.25
C CYS A 68 -2.08 11.83 -13.06
N GLY A 69 -2.34 11.26 -11.87
CA GLY A 69 -3.59 10.60 -11.56
C GLY A 69 -3.65 10.06 -10.13
N GLU A 70 -4.77 9.46 -9.79
CA GLU A 70 -4.95 8.81 -8.49
C GLU A 70 -5.68 7.48 -8.63
N VAL A 71 -5.44 6.58 -7.68
CA VAL A 71 -6.12 5.30 -7.55
C VAL A 71 -6.55 5.10 -6.12
N MET A 72 -7.84 4.87 -5.91
CA MET A 72 -8.37 4.41 -4.62
C MET A 72 -8.44 2.89 -4.63
N LEU A 73 -7.82 2.25 -3.66
CA LEU A 73 -7.85 0.79 -3.51
C LEU A 73 -8.35 0.43 -2.12
N ARG A 74 -9.42 -0.34 -2.06
CA ARG A 74 -9.86 -0.97 -0.82
C ARG A 74 -8.88 -2.05 -0.43
N ILE A 75 -8.49 -2.09 0.83
CA ILE A 75 -7.47 -2.98 1.34
C ILE A 75 -8.16 -4.17 2.00
N HIS A 76 -8.04 -5.32 1.38
CA HIS A 76 -8.51 -6.58 1.92
C HIS A 76 -7.32 -7.43 2.34
N GLN A 77 -7.28 -7.75 3.63
CA GLN A 77 -6.24 -8.61 4.21
C GLN A 77 -6.72 -10.05 4.20
N GLN A 78 -5.83 -10.96 3.80
CA GLN A 78 -6.09 -12.39 3.81
C GLN A 78 -5.04 -13.10 4.65
N LEU A 79 -5.43 -14.21 5.26
CA LEU A 79 -4.50 -15.14 5.89
C LEU A 79 -4.06 -16.17 4.85
N LEU A 80 -2.81 -16.13 4.46
CA LEU A 80 -2.23 -16.90 3.37
C LEU A 80 -1.26 -17.95 3.89
N SER A 81 -1.28 -19.17 3.34
CA SER A 81 -0.35 -20.24 3.68
C SER A 81 -0.14 -21.21 2.52
N LYS A 82 0.89 -22.05 2.60
CA LYS A 82 1.06 -23.21 1.72
C LYS A 82 0.10 -24.35 2.06
N THR A 83 -0.23 -24.52 3.35
CA THR A 83 -1.23 -25.50 3.78
C THR A 83 -2.65 -25.02 3.48
N GLU A 84 -3.58 -25.94 3.35
CA GLU A 84 -5.02 -25.68 3.28
C GLU A 84 -5.71 -25.73 4.65
N ARG A 85 -4.98 -26.10 5.70
CA ARG A 85 -5.51 -26.35 7.03
C ARG A 85 -4.93 -25.37 8.04
N LEU A 86 -5.80 -24.64 8.72
CA LEU A 86 -5.41 -23.66 9.72
C LEU A 86 -4.70 -24.28 10.94
N GLU A 87 -5.07 -25.50 11.30
CA GLU A 87 -4.47 -26.26 12.41
C GLU A 87 -3.00 -26.65 12.20
N ASP A 88 -2.51 -26.66 10.95
CA ASP A 88 -1.12 -26.98 10.64
C ASP A 88 -0.19 -25.79 10.83
N VAL A 89 -0.77 -24.58 11.01
CA VAL A 89 -0.02 -23.34 11.11
C VAL A 89 0.50 -23.13 12.53
N LYS A 90 1.82 -22.89 12.67
CA LYS A 90 2.51 -22.69 13.95
C LYS A 90 3.01 -21.27 14.18
N ARG A 91 3.04 -20.40 13.14
CA ARG A 91 3.47 -19.00 13.23
C ARG A 91 2.87 -18.14 12.13
N LEU A 92 2.76 -16.85 12.43
CA LEU A 92 2.24 -15.84 11.52
C LEU A 92 3.31 -14.78 11.24
N TYR A 93 3.60 -14.52 9.98
CA TYR A 93 4.43 -13.40 9.50
C TYR A 93 3.54 -12.28 8.98
N SER A 94 3.87 -11.03 9.28
CA SER A 94 3.21 -9.87 8.68
C SER A 94 3.96 -8.57 8.98
N HIS A 95 3.72 -7.55 8.20
CA HIS A 95 4.09 -6.20 8.59
C HIS A 95 3.34 -5.78 9.86
N SER A 96 4.02 -5.04 10.74
CA SER A 96 3.44 -4.62 12.03
C SER A 96 2.10 -3.88 11.90
N GLN A 97 1.96 -3.07 10.86
CA GLN A 97 0.73 -2.35 10.53
C GLN A 97 -0.44 -3.32 10.23
N SER A 98 -0.21 -4.36 9.42
CA SER A 98 -1.27 -5.33 9.10
C SER A 98 -1.63 -6.22 10.29
N LEU A 99 -0.66 -6.50 11.19
CA LEU A 99 -0.96 -7.13 12.47
C LEU A 99 -1.89 -6.27 13.34
N ALA A 100 -1.70 -4.95 13.34
CA ALA A 100 -2.56 -4.02 14.07
C ALA A 100 -3.95 -3.92 13.41
N GLN A 101 -4.03 -3.88 12.08
CA GLN A 101 -5.29 -3.81 11.32
C GLN A 101 -6.15 -5.09 11.41
N CYS A 102 -5.57 -6.23 11.80
CA CYS A 102 -6.26 -7.51 11.95
C CYS A 102 -6.27 -7.99 13.41
N HIS A 103 -6.03 -7.09 14.36
CA HIS A 103 -5.80 -7.43 15.77
C HIS A 103 -6.97 -8.19 16.42
N GLU A 104 -8.19 -7.68 16.24
CA GLU A 104 -9.39 -8.28 16.83
C GLU A 104 -9.68 -9.64 16.21
N TRP A 105 -9.60 -9.73 14.88
CA TRP A 105 -9.80 -11.00 14.18
C TRP A 105 -8.78 -12.06 14.63
N LEU A 106 -7.51 -11.68 14.72
CA LEU A 106 -6.43 -12.58 15.16
C LEU A 106 -6.62 -13.05 16.63
N ASN A 107 -7.04 -12.17 17.53
CA ASN A 107 -7.28 -12.52 18.92
C ASN A 107 -8.47 -13.46 19.10
N ARG A 108 -9.48 -13.34 18.25
CA ARG A 108 -10.67 -14.19 18.27
C ARG A 108 -10.41 -15.58 17.70
N ASN A 109 -9.69 -15.65 16.58
CA ASN A 109 -9.54 -16.87 15.80
C ASN A 109 -8.21 -17.61 16.05
N LEU A 110 -7.15 -16.88 16.38
CA LEU A 110 -5.77 -17.39 16.53
C LEU A 110 -5.05 -16.77 17.75
N PRO A 111 -5.65 -16.85 18.96
CA PRO A 111 -5.14 -16.14 20.14
C PRO A 111 -3.73 -16.60 20.57
N SER A 112 -3.38 -17.86 20.33
CA SER A 112 -2.11 -18.45 20.78
C SER A 112 -1.06 -18.54 19.67
N LEU A 113 -1.38 -18.09 18.44
CA LEU A 113 -0.43 -18.19 17.34
C LEU A 113 0.66 -17.09 17.46
N PRO A 114 1.96 -17.47 17.51
CA PRO A 114 3.06 -16.51 17.52
C PRO A 114 3.03 -15.60 16.30
N ARG A 115 3.13 -14.28 16.51
CA ARG A 115 3.10 -13.24 15.51
C ARG A 115 4.50 -12.65 15.35
N VAL A 116 5.07 -12.76 14.18
CA VAL A 116 6.44 -12.33 13.89
C VAL A 116 6.37 -11.15 12.91
N PRO A 117 6.70 -9.92 13.36
CA PRO A 117 6.73 -8.76 12.47
C PRO A 117 7.91 -8.85 11.50
N VAL A 118 7.65 -8.51 10.23
CA VAL A 118 8.63 -8.45 9.14
C VAL A 118 8.52 -7.11 8.40
N ALA A 119 9.46 -6.82 7.50
CA ALA A 119 9.56 -5.51 6.87
C ALA A 119 8.42 -5.20 5.88
N SER A 120 7.73 -6.23 5.33
CA SER A 120 6.60 -6.03 4.43
C SER A 120 5.68 -7.25 4.36
N ASN A 121 4.43 -7.05 3.93
CA ASN A 121 3.51 -8.16 3.67
C ASN A 121 3.96 -9.06 2.50
N ALA A 122 4.66 -8.50 1.51
CA ALA A 122 5.25 -9.30 0.43
C ALA A 122 6.36 -10.21 0.95
N GLU A 123 7.22 -9.71 1.85
CA GLU A 123 8.22 -10.54 2.53
C GLU A 123 7.55 -11.63 3.39
N ALA A 124 6.51 -11.29 4.15
CA ALA A 124 5.73 -12.24 4.92
C ALA A 124 5.17 -13.37 4.04
N ALA A 125 4.59 -13.02 2.90
CA ALA A 125 4.05 -13.99 1.94
C ALA A 125 5.15 -14.88 1.35
N ARG A 126 6.31 -14.33 1.00
CA ARG A 126 7.47 -15.09 0.54
C ARG A 126 7.93 -16.09 1.60
N MET A 127 8.07 -15.65 2.87
CA MET A 127 8.45 -16.55 3.99
C MET A 127 7.44 -17.67 4.20
N ALA A 128 6.14 -17.36 4.11
CA ALA A 128 5.10 -18.39 4.21
C ALA A 128 5.09 -19.35 3.00
N ALA A 129 5.59 -18.91 1.85
CA ALA A 129 5.76 -19.80 0.70
C ALA A 129 6.89 -20.81 0.87
N ASP A 130 7.91 -20.45 1.67
CA ASP A 130 9.07 -21.30 1.94
C ASP A 130 8.87 -22.24 3.17
N ASP A 131 7.82 -22.01 3.99
CA ASP A 131 7.55 -22.74 5.21
C ASP A 131 6.06 -23.12 5.34
N ALA A 132 5.75 -24.39 5.12
CA ALA A 132 4.38 -24.92 5.17
C ALA A 132 3.72 -24.85 6.57
N GLU A 133 4.48 -24.67 7.65
CA GLU A 133 3.96 -24.50 9.02
C GLU A 133 3.73 -23.03 9.38
N SER A 134 3.84 -22.12 8.40
CA SER A 134 3.64 -20.69 8.61
C SER A 134 2.52 -20.12 7.74
N CYS A 135 2.00 -18.99 8.18
CA CYS A 135 1.08 -18.16 7.39
C CYS A 135 1.53 -16.69 7.35
N ALA A 136 0.94 -15.95 6.45
CA ALA A 136 1.18 -14.53 6.30
C ALA A 136 -0.13 -13.74 6.20
N ILE A 137 -0.14 -12.49 6.63
CA ILE A 137 -1.19 -11.53 6.26
C ILE A 137 -0.71 -10.75 5.06
N ALA A 138 -1.47 -10.86 3.96
CA ALA A 138 -1.22 -10.09 2.74
C ALA A 138 -2.48 -10.00 1.88
N GLY A 139 -2.42 -9.25 0.77
CA GLY A 139 -3.51 -9.15 -0.19
C GLY A 139 -3.56 -10.33 -1.17
N GLU A 140 -4.65 -10.43 -1.93
CA GLU A 140 -4.89 -11.48 -2.93
C GLU A 140 -3.76 -11.58 -3.98
N ALA A 141 -3.19 -10.44 -4.38
CA ALA A 141 -2.06 -10.41 -5.32
C ALA A 141 -0.85 -11.21 -4.82
N ALA A 142 -0.60 -11.20 -3.50
CA ALA A 142 0.47 -12.00 -2.91
C ALA A 142 0.16 -13.50 -2.94
N ALA A 143 -1.11 -13.90 -2.75
CA ALA A 143 -1.51 -15.28 -2.88
C ALA A 143 -1.19 -15.84 -4.27
N ALA A 144 -1.55 -15.10 -5.32
CA ALA A 144 -1.26 -15.47 -6.70
C ALA A 144 0.24 -15.46 -7.01
N CYS A 145 0.98 -14.43 -6.54
CA CYS A 145 2.41 -14.28 -6.80
C CYS A 145 3.25 -15.41 -6.19
N TYR A 146 2.94 -15.81 -4.96
CA TYR A 146 3.73 -16.79 -4.19
C TYR A 146 3.09 -18.20 -4.16
N GLY A 147 1.98 -18.40 -4.85
CA GLY A 147 1.28 -19.69 -4.91
C GLY A 147 0.81 -20.15 -3.52
N LEU A 148 0.16 -19.24 -2.79
CA LEU A 148 -0.38 -19.48 -1.45
C LEU A 148 -1.90 -19.68 -1.50
N ASN A 149 -2.41 -20.51 -0.59
CA ASN A 149 -3.83 -20.71 -0.35
C ASN A 149 -4.34 -19.63 0.61
N SER A 150 -5.55 -19.14 0.39
CA SER A 150 -6.23 -18.24 1.32
C SER A 150 -6.99 -19.06 2.37
N LEU A 151 -6.47 -19.09 3.61
CA LEU A 151 -7.11 -19.76 4.75
C LEU A 151 -8.28 -18.94 5.33
N ALA A 152 -8.21 -17.62 5.24
CA ALA A 152 -9.29 -16.72 5.61
C ALA A 152 -9.18 -15.42 4.77
N ARG A 153 -10.34 -14.85 4.44
CA ARG A 153 -10.45 -13.61 3.66
C ARG A 153 -11.06 -12.50 4.50
N ASP A 154 -10.77 -11.25 4.11
CA ASP A 154 -11.36 -10.04 4.70
C ASP A 154 -11.20 -10.03 6.23
N ILE A 155 -9.94 -10.26 6.67
CA ILE A 155 -9.60 -10.40 8.11
C ILE A 155 -9.25 -9.06 8.77
N GLU A 156 -9.28 -7.96 8.01
CA GLU A 156 -9.12 -6.61 8.54
C GLU A 156 -10.27 -6.24 9.49
N ASP A 157 -9.96 -5.54 10.59
CA ASP A 157 -10.95 -5.14 11.60
C ASP A 157 -11.84 -3.98 11.10
N ASP A 158 -11.29 -3.10 10.23
CA ASP A 158 -12.06 -2.06 9.54
C ASP A 158 -12.32 -2.45 8.07
N PRO A 159 -13.56 -2.82 7.71
CA PRO A 159 -13.91 -3.21 6.35
C PRO A 159 -13.87 -2.04 5.35
N ASN A 160 -13.71 -0.78 5.80
CA ASN A 160 -13.62 0.40 4.95
C ASN A 160 -12.18 0.87 4.74
N ASN A 161 -11.19 0.10 5.22
CA ASN A 161 -9.79 0.43 5.02
C ASN A 161 -9.48 0.65 3.54
N THR A 162 -9.06 1.85 3.21
CA THR A 162 -8.80 2.28 1.82
C THR A 162 -7.48 3.03 1.77
N THR A 163 -6.66 2.69 0.78
CA THR A 163 -5.43 3.42 0.47
C THR A 163 -5.61 4.21 -0.82
N ARG A 164 -5.23 5.47 -0.76
CA ARG A 164 -5.10 6.35 -1.91
C ARG A 164 -3.67 6.29 -2.43
N PHE A 165 -3.54 5.99 -3.72
CA PHE A 165 -2.27 5.99 -4.44
C PHE A 165 -2.25 7.13 -5.43
N LEU A 166 -1.07 7.71 -5.65
CA LEU A 166 -0.82 8.67 -6.72
C LEU A 166 -0.12 7.98 -7.88
N VAL A 167 -0.52 8.33 -9.07
CA VAL A 167 0.23 8.09 -10.30
C VAL A 167 1.09 9.31 -10.53
N ILE A 168 2.40 9.12 -10.58
CA ILE A 168 3.39 10.17 -10.75
C ILE A 168 4.10 10.04 -12.10
N GLY A 169 4.53 11.17 -12.67
CA GLY A 169 5.21 11.23 -13.96
C GLY A 169 5.98 12.53 -14.11
N MET A 170 6.64 12.74 -15.27
CA MET A 170 7.40 13.97 -15.58
C MET A 170 6.59 15.01 -16.36
N HIS A 171 5.35 14.73 -16.71
CA HIS A 171 4.49 15.61 -17.51
C HIS A 171 3.21 15.98 -16.75
N ASP A 172 2.62 17.09 -17.12
CA ASP A 172 1.33 17.52 -16.60
C ASP A 172 0.20 16.68 -17.23
N ALA A 173 -0.76 16.25 -16.42
CA ALA A 173 -1.98 15.64 -16.92
C ALA A 173 -2.84 16.73 -17.59
N GLY A 174 -3.38 16.42 -18.77
CA GLY A 174 -4.34 17.30 -19.43
C GLY A 174 -5.68 17.35 -18.66
N PRO A 175 -6.47 18.41 -18.87
CA PRO A 175 -7.77 18.55 -18.18
C PRO A 175 -8.74 17.46 -18.62
N SER A 176 -9.36 16.80 -17.66
CA SER A 176 -10.37 15.75 -17.88
C SER A 176 -11.81 16.22 -17.61
N GLY A 177 -11.97 17.42 -17.05
CA GLY A 177 -13.25 17.95 -16.56
C GLY A 177 -13.67 17.38 -15.20
N ARG A 178 -12.87 16.48 -14.60
CA ARG A 178 -13.07 15.90 -13.27
C ARG A 178 -11.74 15.84 -12.53
N ASP A 179 -11.05 16.96 -12.51
CA ASP A 179 -9.69 17.07 -12.02
C ASP A 179 -9.64 17.43 -10.53
N LYS A 180 -8.53 17.10 -9.88
CA LYS A 180 -8.19 17.55 -8.53
C LYS A 180 -6.89 18.34 -8.60
N THR A 181 -6.80 19.40 -7.79
CA THR A 181 -5.57 20.15 -7.60
C THR A 181 -4.98 19.84 -6.24
N SER A 182 -3.71 19.47 -6.21
CA SER A 182 -2.94 19.32 -4.98
C SER A 182 -2.17 20.59 -4.71
N ILE A 183 -2.35 21.15 -3.51
CA ILE A 183 -1.68 22.39 -3.09
C ILE A 183 -0.85 22.07 -1.84
N VAL A 184 0.38 22.55 -1.84
CA VAL A 184 1.23 22.56 -0.65
C VAL A 184 1.31 23.98 -0.12
N CYS A 185 0.87 24.17 1.11
CA CYS A 185 0.83 25.49 1.74
C CYS A 185 1.67 25.47 3.03
N ALA A 186 2.33 26.58 3.28
CA ALA A 186 3.04 26.82 4.54
C ALA A 186 2.47 28.07 5.22
N SER A 187 2.33 28.02 6.53
CA SER A 187 1.92 29.17 7.33
C SER A 187 2.75 29.25 8.62
N GLN A 188 2.77 30.44 9.21
CA GLN A 188 3.37 30.60 10.55
C GLN A 188 2.55 29.84 11.59
N ASN A 189 3.22 29.21 12.56
CA ASN A 189 2.55 28.54 13.68
C ASN A 189 1.94 29.55 14.67
N LYS A 190 0.76 30.04 14.38
CA LYS A 190 -0.02 30.99 15.21
C LYS A 190 -1.52 30.67 15.20
N ALA A 191 -2.22 31.13 16.21
CA ALA A 191 -3.67 30.97 16.27
C ALA A 191 -4.36 31.55 15.02
N GLY A 192 -5.30 30.81 14.43
CA GLY A 192 -6.03 31.20 13.21
C GLY A 192 -5.26 30.97 11.89
N ALA A 193 -4.03 30.44 11.91
CA ALA A 193 -3.23 30.23 10.70
C ALA A 193 -3.91 29.30 9.67
N MET A 194 -4.53 28.22 10.13
CA MET A 194 -5.27 27.30 9.24
C MET A 194 -6.48 27.97 8.60
N TYR A 195 -7.22 28.77 9.37
CA TYR A 195 -8.35 29.54 8.84
C TYR A 195 -7.90 30.51 7.73
N ALA A 196 -6.88 31.32 8.02
CA ALA A 196 -6.34 32.28 7.04
C ALA A 196 -5.77 31.62 5.76
N LEU A 197 -5.32 30.36 5.88
CA LEU A 197 -4.81 29.60 4.74
C LEU A 197 -5.93 29.05 3.86
N LEU A 198 -7.08 28.69 4.45
CA LEU A 198 -8.23 28.12 3.74
C LEU A 198 -9.23 29.17 3.28
N GLU A 199 -9.23 30.37 3.87
CA GLU A 199 -10.19 31.44 3.56
C GLU A 199 -10.25 31.86 2.06
N PRO A 200 -9.10 31.84 1.29
CA PRO A 200 -9.12 32.17 -0.14
C PRO A 200 -9.60 31.05 -1.07
N LEU A 201 -9.81 29.82 -0.58
CA LEU A 201 -10.20 28.62 -1.35
C LEU A 201 -11.73 28.45 -1.39
#